data_0e8ebefb726b32189813fab53d8b215c
#
_entry.id   0e8ebefb726b32189813fab53d8b215c
#
_cell.length_a   1.000
_cell.length_b   1.000
_cell.length_c   1.000
_cell.angle_alpha   90.00
_cell.angle_beta   90.00
_cell.angle_gamma   90.00
#
_symmetry.space_group_name_H-M   'P 1'
#
loop_
_entity.id
_entity.type
_entity.pdbx_description
1 polymer ?
#
loop_
_entity_poly.entity_id
_entity_poly.type
_entity_poly.pdbx_seq_one_letter_code
_entity_poly.pdbx_strand_id
1 'polypeptide(L)'
;ILLIDEIHTVIGAGATSGGAMDASNLLKPALQEGTLRCIGSTTYKEYRGHFEKDRALVRRFQKIDVAEPTIPDTIKILNGLKSRYEDHHKVRFTGAALKTAVDLSARYINDRKLPDKAIDVIDEAAAAQNLLPPSRRRQTIGQKEIEATVATMARIPSKHVSRDDKAVLASLETDLKRMVFGQDPAITALASAIKLSRAGLRDAEKPVGNYLFSGPTGVGKTEVARQLAETLGIKLMRFDMSEYMERHTVSRLIGAPPGYVGFDQGGLLTDAVDQTPHAVLLLDEIEKAHPDLFNILLQVMDHGKLTDNNGKIVDFRNVILIMTTNAGAQELSKSAIGFNRTHNEGADIEAIEKMFTPEFRNRLDAIIPFAPLGKDVIRLVVDKFIMQ
;
A
#
# COMPACT_ATOMS: atom_id res chain seq x y z
N ILE A 1 42.43 -0.36 -8.27
CA ILE A 1 41.24 0.08 -7.52
C ILE A 1 40.49 -1.17 -7.10
N LEU A 2 40.25 -1.33 -5.80
CA LEU A 2 39.49 -2.44 -5.26
C LEU A 2 38.01 -1.97 -5.12
N LEU A 3 37.06 -2.74 -5.66
CA LEU A 3 35.64 -2.56 -5.44
C LEU A 3 35.18 -3.60 -4.40
N ILE A 4 34.58 -3.14 -3.32
CA ILE A 4 33.98 -3.99 -2.28
C ILE A 4 32.48 -3.67 -2.23
N ASP A 5 31.68 -4.62 -2.70
CA ASP A 5 30.23 -4.54 -2.55
C ASP A 5 29.85 -4.88 -1.11
N GLU A 6 28.79 -4.22 -0.61
CA GLU A 6 28.36 -4.34 0.77
C GLU A 6 29.50 -4.22 1.80
N ILE A 7 30.34 -3.21 1.67
CA ILE A 7 31.57 -3.04 2.47
C ILE A 7 31.29 -3.05 3.99
N HIS A 8 30.06 -2.79 4.42
CA HIS A 8 29.66 -2.91 5.82
C HIS A 8 29.81 -4.33 6.38
N THR A 9 29.73 -5.37 5.53
CA THR A 9 29.92 -6.77 5.95
C THR A 9 31.36 -7.04 6.37
N VAL A 10 32.30 -6.33 5.77
CA VAL A 10 33.73 -6.45 6.11
C VAL A 10 34.06 -5.69 7.40
N ILE A 11 33.29 -4.63 7.73
CA ILE A 11 33.57 -3.73 8.85
C ILE A 11 32.91 -4.20 10.16
N GLY A 12 31.84 -5.00 10.10
CA GLY A 12 31.09 -5.48 11.26
C GLY A 12 31.41 -6.91 11.70
N ALA A 13 32.18 -7.65 10.93
CA ALA A 13 32.37 -9.09 11.11
C ALA A 13 33.14 -9.52 12.37
N GLY A 14 33.70 -8.57 13.13
CA GLY A 14 34.55 -8.87 14.31
C GLY A 14 33.85 -8.84 15.67
N ALA A 15 32.55 -8.55 15.75
CA ALA A 15 31.85 -8.34 17.01
C ALA A 15 31.21 -9.61 17.64
N THR A 16 31.29 -10.76 16.98
CA THR A 16 30.85 -12.04 17.55
C THR A 16 32.02 -12.77 18.18
N SER A 17 31.88 -13.09 19.45
CA SER A 17 32.79 -13.78 20.36
C SER A 17 33.57 -14.93 19.69
N GLY A 18 34.87 -14.71 19.43
CA GLY A 18 35.74 -15.80 19.01
C GLY A 18 36.82 -15.45 17.98
N GLY A 19 37.64 -14.41 18.24
CA GLY A 19 38.99 -14.33 17.65
C GLY A 19 39.13 -14.18 16.13
N ALA A 20 38.09 -13.87 15.40
CA ALA A 20 38.20 -13.56 13.98
C ALA A 20 38.80 -12.14 13.83
N MET A 21 39.95 -12.03 13.17
CA MET A 21 40.58 -10.75 12.81
C MET A 21 39.55 -9.91 12.06
N ASP A 22 39.21 -8.76 12.62
CA ASP A 22 38.33 -7.79 11.96
C ASP A 22 39.02 -7.37 10.65
N ALA A 23 38.43 -7.78 9.52
CA ALA A 23 39.01 -7.50 8.19
C ALA A 23 39.16 -5.98 7.96
N SER A 24 38.44 -5.15 8.70
CA SER A 24 38.62 -3.70 8.69
C SER A 24 39.99 -3.28 9.18
N ASN A 25 40.58 -4.02 10.12
CA ASN A 25 41.92 -3.75 10.64
C ASN A 25 43.04 -4.06 9.63
N LEU A 26 42.78 -4.96 8.68
CA LEU A 26 43.70 -5.24 7.56
C LEU A 26 43.64 -4.14 6.48
N LEU A 27 42.47 -3.56 6.25
CA LEU A 27 42.28 -2.51 5.25
C LEU A 27 42.77 -1.13 5.75
N LYS A 28 42.68 -0.84 7.04
CA LYS A 28 43.01 0.46 7.62
C LYS A 28 44.45 0.90 7.32
N PRO A 29 45.50 0.07 7.48
CA PRO A 29 46.87 0.47 7.17
C PRO A 29 47.04 0.78 5.68
N ALA A 30 46.62 -0.10 4.79
CA ALA A 30 46.75 0.05 3.34
C ALA A 30 46.01 1.28 2.79
N LEU A 31 44.83 1.60 3.36
CA LEU A 31 44.09 2.83 3.06
C LEU A 31 44.81 4.08 3.62
N GLN A 32 45.49 3.96 4.77
CA GLN A 32 46.20 5.06 5.40
C GLN A 32 47.48 5.44 4.63
N GLU A 33 48.19 4.44 4.14
CA GLU A 33 49.41 4.60 3.35
C GLU A 33 49.13 5.02 1.90
N GLY A 34 47.86 5.00 1.48
CA GLY A 34 47.47 5.32 0.11
C GLY A 34 47.84 4.26 -0.94
N THR A 35 48.37 3.12 -0.47
CA THR A 35 48.73 1.97 -1.34
C THR A 35 47.50 1.30 -1.93
N LEU A 36 46.36 1.37 -1.25
CA LEU A 36 45.05 0.83 -1.70
C LEU A 36 44.05 1.95 -2.02
N ARG A 37 43.55 1.96 -3.25
CA ARG A 37 42.37 2.74 -3.63
C ARG A 37 41.17 1.84 -3.61
N CYS A 38 40.15 2.20 -2.82
CA CYS A 38 38.94 1.38 -2.63
C CYS A 38 37.68 2.17 -2.94
N ILE A 39 36.73 1.50 -3.58
CA ILE A 39 35.34 1.94 -3.75
C ILE A 39 34.48 0.93 -2.97
N GLY A 40 33.72 1.39 -2.00
CA GLY A 40 32.79 0.55 -1.24
C GLY A 40 31.35 0.94 -1.51
N SER A 41 30.48 -0.01 -1.77
CA SER A 41 29.04 0.22 -1.81
C SER A 41 28.40 -0.17 -0.47
N THR A 42 27.34 0.54 -0.07
CA THR A 42 26.57 0.23 1.15
C THR A 42 25.22 0.97 1.10
N THR A 43 24.29 0.59 1.98
CA THR A 43 23.05 1.30 2.16
C THR A 43 23.17 2.42 3.19
N TYR A 44 22.26 3.41 3.16
CA TYR A 44 22.24 4.48 4.17
C TYR A 44 22.08 3.95 5.60
N LYS A 45 21.29 2.90 5.79
CA LYS A 45 21.06 2.26 7.09
C LYS A 45 22.35 1.64 7.63
N GLU A 46 23.02 0.87 6.81
CA GLU A 46 24.26 0.18 7.17
C GLU A 46 25.44 1.16 7.32
N TYR A 47 25.49 2.21 6.49
CA TYR A 47 26.46 3.28 6.64
C TYR A 47 26.38 3.93 8.03
N ARG A 48 25.17 4.32 8.47
CA ARG A 48 24.96 4.86 9.82
C ARG A 48 25.25 3.83 10.92
N GLY A 49 24.85 2.56 10.68
CA GLY A 49 25.04 1.48 11.64
C GLY A 49 26.50 1.12 11.92
N HIS A 50 27.31 1.10 10.89
CA HIS A 50 28.67 0.57 10.91
C HIS A 50 29.74 1.63 10.64
N PHE A 51 29.62 2.40 9.55
CA PHE A 51 30.66 3.35 9.14
C PHE A 51 30.75 4.59 10.03
N GLU A 52 29.64 5.23 10.34
CA GLU A 52 29.65 6.47 11.16
C GLU A 52 30.21 6.24 12.56
N LYS A 53 30.16 5.02 13.06
CA LYS A 53 30.73 4.64 14.36
C LYS A 53 32.25 4.52 14.32
N ASP A 54 32.85 4.19 13.18
CA ASP A 54 34.28 4.09 13.01
C ASP A 54 34.87 5.37 12.40
N ARG A 55 35.25 6.32 13.27
CA ARG A 55 35.85 7.60 12.87
C ARG A 55 37.13 7.45 12.02
N ALA A 56 37.82 6.33 12.14
CA ALA A 56 39.02 6.08 11.37
C ALA A 56 38.71 5.75 9.91
N LEU A 57 37.64 5.05 9.65
CA LEU A 57 37.17 4.76 8.29
C LEU A 57 36.49 5.95 7.64
N VAL A 58 35.60 6.65 8.36
CA VAL A 58 34.90 7.84 7.84
C VAL A 58 35.90 8.88 7.29
N ARG A 59 37.05 9.07 7.93
CA ARG A 59 38.09 10.02 7.47
C ARG A 59 38.80 9.59 6.19
N ARG A 60 38.70 8.32 5.79
CA ARG A 60 39.43 7.73 4.64
C ARG A 60 38.54 7.49 3.44
N PHE A 61 37.21 7.59 3.61
CA PHE A 61 36.25 7.45 2.54
C PHE A 61 35.45 8.73 2.34
N GLN A 62 35.32 9.15 1.10
CA GLN A 62 34.38 10.18 0.72
C GLN A 62 33.03 9.56 0.44
N LYS A 63 32.00 10.03 1.12
CA LYS A 63 30.63 9.61 0.86
C LYS A 63 30.13 10.19 -0.47
N ILE A 64 29.62 9.35 -1.33
CA ILE A 64 28.97 9.71 -2.59
C ILE A 64 27.55 9.13 -2.56
N ASP A 65 26.56 10.02 -2.56
CA ASP A 65 25.17 9.62 -2.55
C ASP A 65 24.72 9.27 -3.98
N VAL A 66 24.17 8.06 -4.15
CA VAL A 66 23.60 7.59 -5.41
C VAL A 66 22.07 7.70 -5.32
N ALA A 67 21.49 8.67 -6.01
CA ALA A 67 20.05 8.89 -6.03
C ALA A 67 19.35 7.88 -6.95
N GLU A 68 18.08 7.60 -6.64
CA GLU A 68 17.20 6.80 -7.50
C GLU A 68 17.02 7.52 -8.86
N PRO A 69 17.22 6.85 -10.00
CA PRO A 69 17.08 7.47 -11.31
C PRO A 69 15.61 7.80 -11.61
N THR A 70 15.42 8.78 -12.47
CA THR A 70 14.08 9.15 -12.96
C THR A 70 13.50 8.06 -13.90
N ILE A 71 12.18 8.05 -14.08
CA ILE A 71 11.52 7.15 -15.03
C ILE A 71 12.14 7.24 -16.44
N PRO A 72 12.34 8.43 -17.04
CA PRO A 72 13.00 8.56 -18.34
C PRO A 72 14.42 7.99 -18.38
N ASP A 73 15.21 8.20 -17.33
CA ASP A 73 16.58 7.67 -17.26
C ASP A 73 16.60 6.16 -17.07
N THR A 74 15.66 5.62 -16.28
CA THR A 74 15.48 4.17 -16.14
C THR A 74 15.14 3.50 -17.47
N ILE A 75 14.29 4.11 -18.30
CA ILE A 75 13.99 3.61 -19.64
C ILE A 75 15.25 3.57 -20.50
N LYS A 76 16.14 4.57 -20.42
CA LYS A 76 17.43 4.57 -21.13
C LYS A 76 18.34 3.45 -20.61
N ILE A 77 18.39 3.24 -19.30
CA ILE A 77 19.17 2.16 -18.67
C ILE A 77 18.67 0.79 -19.18
N LEU A 78 17.36 0.54 -19.16
CA LEU A 78 16.80 -0.71 -19.65
C LEU A 78 17.09 -0.93 -21.13
N ASN A 79 17.01 0.13 -21.96
CA ASN A 79 17.38 0.04 -23.37
C ASN A 79 18.87 -0.33 -23.57
N GLY A 80 19.76 0.16 -22.72
CA GLY A 80 21.18 -0.19 -22.73
C GLY A 80 21.46 -1.63 -22.28
N LEU A 81 20.63 -2.18 -21.39
CA LEU A 81 20.74 -3.57 -20.91
C LEU A 81 20.01 -4.58 -21.80
N LYS A 82 19.10 -4.11 -22.64
CA LYS A 82 18.19 -4.92 -23.44
C LYS A 82 18.88 -6.09 -24.16
N SER A 83 19.95 -5.83 -24.91
CA SER A 83 20.64 -6.84 -25.69
C SER A 83 21.18 -7.99 -24.81
N ARG A 84 21.70 -7.68 -23.64
CA ARG A 84 22.24 -8.68 -22.72
C ARG A 84 21.16 -9.62 -22.18
N TYR A 85 20.00 -9.08 -21.82
CA TYR A 85 18.86 -9.87 -21.35
C TYR A 85 18.23 -10.67 -22.50
N GLU A 86 18.15 -10.10 -23.73
CA GLU A 86 17.69 -10.79 -24.93
C GLU A 86 18.59 -12.00 -25.26
N ASP A 87 19.91 -11.84 -25.20
CA ASP A 87 20.88 -12.88 -25.43
C ASP A 87 20.85 -13.98 -24.35
N HIS A 88 20.70 -13.58 -23.09
CA HIS A 88 20.64 -14.50 -21.96
C HIS A 88 19.41 -15.40 -21.99
N HIS A 89 18.23 -14.79 -22.14
CA HIS A 89 16.96 -15.52 -22.13
C HIS A 89 16.50 -16.01 -23.52
N LYS A 90 17.19 -15.61 -24.57
CA LYS A 90 16.85 -15.93 -25.99
C LYS A 90 15.45 -15.49 -26.39
N VAL A 91 15.10 -14.27 -25.96
CA VAL A 91 13.83 -13.58 -26.25
C VAL A 91 14.12 -12.18 -26.81
N ARG A 92 13.10 -11.51 -27.30
CA ARG A 92 13.18 -10.10 -27.74
C ARG A 92 12.18 -9.25 -26.98
N PHE A 93 12.61 -8.07 -26.54
CA PHE A 93 11.72 -7.10 -25.90
C PHE A 93 11.30 -6.03 -26.90
N THR A 94 10.00 -5.70 -26.90
CA THR A 94 9.53 -4.51 -27.63
C THR A 94 9.89 -3.24 -26.85
N GLY A 95 10.08 -2.10 -27.53
CA GLY A 95 10.31 -0.82 -26.84
C GLY A 95 9.14 -0.42 -25.93
N ALA A 96 7.91 -0.78 -26.31
CA ALA A 96 6.73 -0.60 -25.50
C ALA A 96 6.78 -1.45 -24.22
N ALA A 97 7.27 -2.70 -24.28
CA ALA A 97 7.42 -3.55 -23.10
C ALA A 97 8.37 -2.95 -22.06
N LEU A 98 9.53 -2.43 -22.50
CA LEU A 98 10.50 -1.81 -21.59
C LEU A 98 9.91 -0.56 -20.91
N LYS A 99 9.22 0.29 -21.66
CA LYS A 99 8.53 1.43 -21.10
C LYS A 99 7.47 1.00 -20.08
N THR A 100 6.64 0.03 -20.43
CA THR A 100 5.61 -0.52 -19.55
C THR A 100 6.22 -1.12 -18.28
N ALA A 101 7.36 -1.82 -18.37
CA ALA A 101 8.06 -2.37 -17.22
C ALA A 101 8.48 -1.28 -16.22
N VAL A 102 8.99 -0.14 -16.70
CA VAL A 102 9.37 0.99 -15.85
C VAL A 102 8.14 1.66 -15.23
N ASP A 103 7.15 2.00 -16.05
CA ASP A 103 5.95 2.71 -15.60
C ASP A 103 5.17 1.89 -14.56
N LEU A 104 4.96 0.60 -14.81
CA LEU A 104 4.22 -0.27 -13.91
C LEU A 104 5.00 -0.65 -12.65
N SER A 105 6.31 -0.90 -12.76
CA SER A 105 7.13 -1.17 -11.57
C SER A 105 7.24 0.06 -10.68
N ALA A 106 7.36 1.25 -11.24
CA ALA A 106 7.35 2.50 -10.48
C ALA A 106 6.05 2.69 -9.70
N ARG A 107 4.92 2.29 -10.29
CA ARG A 107 3.58 2.48 -9.75
C ARG A 107 3.17 1.41 -8.72
N TYR A 108 3.53 0.16 -8.96
CA TYR A 108 2.97 -0.98 -8.20
C TYR A 108 3.99 -1.70 -7.31
N ILE A 109 5.29 -1.56 -7.56
CA ILE A 109 6.33 -2.20 -6.76
C ILE A 109 7.01 -1.12 -5.90
N ASN A 110 6.67 -1.10 -4.60
CA ASN A 110 7.11 -0.04 -3.68
C ASN A 110 8.22 -0.46 -2.73
N ASP A 111 8.47 -1.75 -2.60
CA ASP A 111 9.49 -2.35 -1.73
C ASP A 111 10.91 -2.22 -2.27
N ARG A 112 11.06 -1.91 -3.56
CA ARG A 112 12.35 -1.78 -4.27
C ARG A 112 12.45 -0.45 -5.00
N LYS A 113 13.68 -0.07 -5.34
CA LYS A 113 14.00 1.18 -6.03
C LYS A 113 14.24 0.94 -7.54
N LEU A 114 14.07 2.00 -8.33
CA LEU A 114 14.54 2.03 -9.70
C LEU A 114 16.09 2.15 -9.71
N PRO A 115 16.80 1.54 -10.68
CA PRO A 115 16.28 0.78 -11.83
C PRO A 115 15.97 -0.68 -11.51
N ASP A 116 16.41 -1.23 -10.36
CA ASP A 116 16.41 -2.65 -10.04
C ASP A 116 15.04 -3.29 -10.19
N LYS A 117 13.99 -2.70 -9.62
CA LYS A 117 12.62 -3.25 -9.75
C LYS A 117 12.13 -3.36 -11.19
N ALA A 118 12.57 -2.47 -12.08
CA ALA A 118 12.22 -2.54 -13.50
C ALA A 118 13.06 -3.60 -14.24
N ILE A 119 14.31 -3.77 -13.82
CA ILE A 119 15.19 -4.85 -14.32
C ILE A 119 14.64 -6.20 -13.89
N ASP A 120 14.25 -6.37 -12.62
CA ASP A 120 13.63 -7.60 -12.14
C ASP A 120 12.37 -7.96 -12.93
N VAL A 121 11.54 -6.97 -13.28
CA VAL A 121 10.33 -7.21 -14.10
C VAL A 121 10.67 -7.77 -15.49
N ILE A 122 11.68 -7.23 -16.18
CA ILE A 122 12.05 -7.75 -17.50
C ILE A 122 12.72 -9.12 -17.41
N ASP A 123 13.52 -9.35 -16.38
CA ASP A 123 14.17 -10.63 -16.12
C ASP A 123 13.13 -11.72 -15.82
N GLU A 124 12.21 -11.47 -14.88
CA GLU A 124 11.15 -12.41 -14.52
C GLU A 124 10.19 -12.67 -15.68
N ALA A 125 9.84 -11.63 -16.48
CA ALA A 125 9.00 -11.80 -17.66
C ALA A 125 9.66 -12.70 -18.71
N ALA A 126 10.97 -12.61 -18.88
CA ALA A 126 11.73 -13.45 -19.77
C ALA A 126 11.89 -14.88 -19.22
N ALA A 127 12.20 -15.02 -17.94
CA ALA A 127 12.32 -16.31 -17.25
C ALA A 127 10.99 -17.08 -17.30
N ALA A 128 9.86 -16.41 -17.09
CA ALA A 128 8.54 -17.02 -17.17
C ALA A 128 8.25 -17.67 -18.54
N GLN A 129 8.76 -17.11 -19.64
CA GLN A 129 8.62 -17.74 -20.96
C GLN A 129 9.40 -19.06 -21.05
N ASN A 130 10.54 -19.16 -20.40
CA ASN A 130 11.35 -20.38 -20.40
C ASN A 130 10.72 -21.52 -19.60
N LEU A 131 9.85 -21.23 -18.65
CA LEU A 131 9.08 -22.22 -17.89
C LEU A 131 7.89 -22.79 -18.68
N LEU A 132 7.46 -22.12 -19.74
CA LEU A 132 6.35 -22.60 -20.57
C LEU A 132 6.81 -23.76 -21.51
N PRO A 133 5.89 -24.69 -21.84
CA PRO A 133 6.15 -25.70 -22.90
C PRO A 133 6.56 -25.02 -24.21
N PRO A 134 7.46 -25.65 -25.02
CA PRO A 134 7.97 -25.04 -26.25
C PRO A 134 6.90 -24.53 -27.22
N SER A 135 5.74 -25.20 -27.26
CA SER A 135 4.60 -24.83 -28.13
C SER A 135 3.90 -23.53 -27.67
N ARG A 136 4.10 -23.10 -26.44
CA ARG A 136 3.48 -21.89 -25.87
C ARG A 136 4.47 -20.74 -25.63
N ARG A 137 5.77 -21.00 -25.82
CA ARG A 137 6.82 -19.97 -25.64
C ARG A 137 6.70 -18.88 -26.67
N ARG A 138 6.70 -17.64 -26.23
CA ARG A 138 6.78 -16.49 -27.11
C ARG A 138 8.21 -16.00 -27.18
N GLN A 139 8.73 -15.83 -28.35
CA GLN A 139 10.08 -15.27 -28.56
C GLN A 139 10.11 -13.75 -28.37
N THR A 140 8.96 -13.07 -28.46
CA THR A 140 8.86 -11.63 -28.28
C THR A 140 7.98 -11.33 -27.08
N ILE A 141 8.54 -10.57 -26.14
CA ILE A 141 7.87 -10.08 -24.94
C ILE A 141 7.30 -8.69 -25.24
N GLY A 142 5.98 -8.59 -25.15
CA GLY A 142 5.21 -7.36 -25.30
C GLY A 142 4.70 -6.81 -23.98
N GLN A 143 3.82 -5.82 -24.06
CA GLN A 143 3.19 -5.21 -22.90
C GLN A 143 2.41 -6.21 -22.03
N LYS A 144 1.67 -7.13 -22.67
CA LYS A 144 0.83 -8.13 -21.96
C LYS A 144 1.64 -9.05 -21.05
N GLU A 145 2.81 -9.50 -21.50
CA GLU A 145 3.69 -10.34 -20.71
C GLU A 145 4.25 -9.58 -19.52
N ILE A 146 4.65 -8.32 -19.72
CA ILE A 146 5.09 -7.43 -18.64
C ILE A 146 3.97 -7.16 -17.63
N GLU A 147 2.76 -6.85 -18.11
CA GLU A 147 1.58 -6.63 -17.24
C GLU A 147 1.28 -7.85 -16.38
N ALA A 148 1.32 -9.05 -16.96
CA ALA A 148 1.11 -10.29 -16.23
C ALA A 148 2.20 -10.52 -15.16
N THR A 149 3.46 -10.24 -15.49
CA THR A 149 4.59 -10.39 -14.57
C THR A 149 4.47 -9.39 -13.41
N VAL A 150 4.21 -8.11 -13.69
CA VAL A 150 4.00 -7.09 -12.65
C VAL A 150 2.81 -7.45 -11.77
N ALA A 151 1.71 -7.96 -12.35
CA ALA A 151 0.56 -8.42 -11.59
C ALA A 151 0.94 -9.50 -10.57
N THR A 152 1.77 -10.45 -10.96
CA THR A 152 2.26 -11.52 -10.09
C THR A 152 3.19 -10.98 -9.01
N MET A 153 4.19 -10.18 -9.38
CA MET A 153 5.17 -9.60 -8.44
C MET A 153 4.52 -8.68 -7.41
N ALA A 154 3.61 -7.81 -7.86
CA ALA A 154 2.91 -6.86 -7.00
C ALA A 154 1.68 -7.46 -6.32
N ARG A 155 1.37 -8.74 -6.56
CA ARG A 155 0.20 -9.46 -6.02
C ARG A 155 -1.13 -8.77 -6.33
N ILE A 156 -1.26 -8.27 -7.56
CA ILE A 156 -2.45 -7.61 -8.06
C ILE A 156 -3.14 -8.51 -9.08
N PRO A 157 -4.49 -8.55 -9.14
CA PRO A 157 -5.17 -9.26 -10.22
C PRO A 157 -4.76 -8.72 -11.59
N SER A 158 -4.37 -9.61 -12.52
CA SER A 158 -3.85 -9.24 -13.84
C SER A 158 -4.81 -8.37 -14.68
N LYS A 159 -6.11 -8.50 -14.44
CA LYS A 159 -7.14 -7.66 -15.08
C LYS A 159 -7.02 -6.16 -14.75
N HIS A 160 -6.31 -5.79 -13.69
CA HIS A 160 -6.13 -4.41 -13.25
C HIS A 160 -4.90 -3.74 -13.84
N VAL A 161 -3.87 -4.51 -14.09
CA VAL A 161 -2.64 -4.00 -14.70
C VAL A 161 -2.87 -3.70 -16.19
N SER A 162 -3.76 -4.49 -16.84
CA SER A 162 -4.06 -4.37 -18.27
C SER A 162 -5.27 -3.47 -18.61
N ARG A 163 -6.13 -3.13 -17.64
CA ARG A 163 -7.26 -2.22 -17.89
C ARG A 163 -6.78 -0.77 -17.84
N ASP A 164 -7.24 0.00 -18.80
CA ASP A 164 -7.13 1.46 -18.72
C ASP A 164 -7.90 1.92 -17.48
N ASP A 165 -7.18 2.27 -16.41
CA ASP A 165 -7.74 2.80 -15.15
C ASP A 165 -8.78 3.88 -15.41
N LYS A 166 -8.60 4.68 -16.49
CA LYS A 166 -9.53 5.72 -16.89
C LYS A 166 -10.90 5.18 -17.25
N ALA A 167 -10.95 4.02 -17.95
CA ALA A 167 -12.22 3.41 -18.33
C ALA A 167 -12.96 2.85 -17.10
N VAL A 168 -12.24 2.20 -16.19
CA VAL A 168 -12.83 1.67 -14.93
C VAL A 168 -13.34 2.81 -14.05
N LEU A 169 -12.56 3.88 -13.91
CA LEU A 169 -12.96 5.03 -13.12
C LEU A 169 -14.11 5.81 -13.77
N ALA A 170 -14.20 5.82 -15.10
CA ALA A 170 -15.33 6.45 -15.80
C ALA A 170 -16.65 5.73 -15.51
N SER A 171 -16.67 4.38 -15.52
CA SER A 171 -17.86 3.59 -15.28
C SER A 171 -18.17 3.35 -13.78
N LEU A 172 -17.23 3.61 -12.88
CA LEU A 172 -17.29 3.29 -11.44
C LEU A 172 -18.62 3.68 -10.79
N GLU A 173 -19.06 4.91 -11.00
CA GLU A 173 -20.31 5.44 -10.43
C GLU A 173 -21.54 4.67 -10.94
N THR A 174 -21.60 4.44 -12.25
CA THR A 174 -22.69 3.73 -12.90
C THR A 174 -22.76 2.28 -12.44
N ASP A 175 -21.62 1.63 -12.34
CA ASP A 175 -21.53 0.23 -11.93
C ASP A 175 -21.94 0.06 -10.46
N LEU A 176 -21.48 0.95 -9.57
CA LEU A 176 -21.90 0.94 -8.17
C LEU A 176 -23.40 1.19 -8.00
N LYS A 177 -23.99 2.15 -8.74
CA LYS A 177 -25.44 2.45 -8.68
C LYS A 177 -26.29 1.29 -9.18
N ARG A 178 -25.80 0.46 -10.08
CA ARG A 178 -26.49 -0.78 -10.51
C ARG A 178 -26.53 -1.85 -9.43
N MET A 179 -25.53 -1.88 -8.55
CA MET A 179 -25.36 -2.92 -7.55
C MET A 179 -25.91 -2.54 -6.18
N VAL A 180 -25.92 -1.23 -5.84
CA VAL A 180 -26.38 -0.72 -4.55
C VAL A 180 -27.50 0.29 -4.78
N PHE A 181 -28.66 0.02 -4.17
CA PHE A 181 -29.89 0.80 -4.35
C PHE A 181 -30.06 1.85 -3.24
N GLY A 182 -30.58 3.02 -3.61
CA GLY A 182 -31.04 4.05 -2.67
C GLY A 182 -29.94 4.86 -1.98
N GLN A 183 -28.69 4.77 -2.46
CA GLN A 183 -27.55 5.51 -1.93
C GLN A 183 -26.82 6.31 -3.02
N ASP A 184 -27.55 6.80 -4.02
CA ASP A 184 -26.99 7.52 -5.16
C ASP A 184 -26.10 8.71 -4.75
N PRO A 185 -26.49 9.58 -3.78
CA PRO A 185 -25.62 10.69 -3.36
C PRO A 185 -24.29 10.21 -2.75
N ALA A 186 -24.34 9.18 -1.90
CA ALA A 186 -23.16 8.60 -1.26
C ALA A 186 -22.22 7.98 -2.31
N ILE A 187 -22.77 7.25 -3.28
CA ILE A 187 -22.01 6.65 -4.38
C ILE A 187 -21.34 7.71 -5.26
N THR A 188 -22.09 8.77 -5.59
CA THR A 188 -21.56 9.89 -6.41
C THR A 188 -20.42 10.60 -5.68
N ALA A 189 -20.57 10.87 -4.38
CA ALA A 189 -19.52 11.47 -3.55
C ALA A 189 -18.27 10.58 -3.49
N LEU A 190 -18.44 9.28 -3.24
CA LEU A 190 -17.36 8.30 -3.19
C LEU A 190 -16.63 8.20 -4.53
N ALA A 191 -17.36 8.04 -5.63
CA ALA A 191 -16.79 7.93 -6.96
C ALA A 191 -16.00 9.18 -7.35
N SER A 192 -16.52 10.37 -7.02
CA SER A 192 -15.84 11.65 -7.25
C SER A 192 -14.55 11.76 -6.45
N ALA A 193 -14.58 11.39 -5.16
CA ALA A 193 -13.40 11.43 -4.30
C ALA A 193 -12.30 10.45 -4.78
N ILE A 194 -12.68 9.24 -5.21
CA ILE A 194 -11.73 8.26 -5.77
C ILE A 194 -11.15 8.76 -7.10
N LYS A 195 -11.96 9.34 -7.98
CA LYS A 195 -11.50 9.91 -9.25
C LYS A 195 -10.48 11.04 -9.01
N LEU A 196 -10.73 11.91 -8.05
CA LEU A 196 -9.84 13.01 -7.68
C LEU A 196 -8.49 12.49 -7.14
N SER A 197 -8.54 11.52 -6.25
CA SER A 197 -7.35 10.86 -5.71
C SER A 197 -6.49 10.23 -6.81
N ARG A 198 -7.11 9.53 -7.75
CA ARG A 198 -6.43 8.85 -8.86
C ARG A 198 -5.96 9.81 -9.98
N ALA A 199 -6.46 11.03 -10.02
CA ALA A 199 -6.01 12.06 -10.97
C ALA A 199 -4.60 12.61 -10.68
N GLY A 200 -3.93 12.16 -9.62
CA GLY A 200 -2.56 12.57 -9.27
C GLY A 200 -2.47 13.91 -8.53
N LEU A 201 -3.58 14.41 -8.03
CA LEU A 201 -3.62 15.66 -7.24
C LEU A 201 -3.28 15.42 -5.76
N ARG A 202 -3.03 14.17 -5.38
CA ARG A 202 -2.72 13.74 -4.02
C ARG A 202 -1.22 13.52 -3.83
N ASP A 203 -0.79 13.66 -2.58
CA ASP A 203 0.54 13.30 -2.13
C ASP A 203 0.79 11.79 -2.32
N ALA A 204 1.87 11.45 -3.03
CA ALA A 204 2.25 10.06 -3.33
C ALA A 204 2.61 9.23 -2.07
N GLU A 205 2.90 9.90 -0.96
CA GLU A 205 3.26 9.25 0.31
C GLU A 205 2.03 8.81 1.12
N LYS A 206 0.80 9.17 0.74
CA LYS A 206 -0.45 8.87 1.46
C LYS A 206 -1.23 7.72 0.83
N PRO A 207 -2.15 7.04 1.57
CA PRO A 207 -3.06 6.03 1.02
C PRO A 207 -3.89 6.57 -0.14
N VAL A 208 -4.42 5.70 -1.01
CA VAL A 208 -5.28 6.11 -2.15
C VAL A 208 -6.48 6.94 -1.71
N GLY A 209 -7.10 6.62 -0.57
CA GLY A 209 -8.20 7.37 -0.03
C GLY A 209 -8.55 6.95 1.40
N ASN A 210 -8.99 7.92 2.22
CA ASN A 210 -9.43 7.71 3.59
C ASN A 210 -10.86 8.22 3.72
N TYR A 211 -11.83 7.32 3.77
CA TYR A 211 -13.26 7.64 3.73
C TYR A 211 -13.96 7.22 5.02
N LEU A 212 -14.83 8.07 5.54
CA LEU A 212 -15.71 7.76 6.66
C LEU A 212 -17.14 7.66 6.15
N PHE A 213 -17.76 6.48 6.25
CA PHE A 213 -19.17 6.24 5.93
C PHE A 213 -20.00 6.40 7.20
N SER A 214 -20.84 7.40 7.25
CA SER A 214 -21.71 7.69 8.38
C SER A 214 -23.16 7.35 8.06
N GLY A 215 -23.94 6.92 9.04
CA GLY A 215 -25.37 6.67 8.89
C GLY A 215 -25.88 5.43 9.63
N PRO A 216 -27.18 5.17 9.62
CA PRO A 216 -27.81 4.05 10.35
C PRO A 216 -27.25 2.68 10.00
N THR A 217 -27.45 1.71 10.88
CA THR A 217 -27.15 0.31 10.58
C THR A 217 -28.08 -0.23 9.47
N GLY A 218 -27.56 -1.09 8.59
CA GLY A 218 -28.35 -1.76 7.57
C GLY A 218 -28.66 -0.93 6.31
N VAL A 219 -28.11 0.28 6.14
CA VAL A 219 -28.33 1.13 4.97
C VAL A 219 -27.42 0.83 3.77
N GLY A 220 -26.49 -0.13 3.90
CA GLY A 220 -25.65 -0.59 2.80
C GLY A 220 -24.19 -0.09 2.82
N LYS A 221 -23.69 0.51 3.92
CA LYS A 221 -22.30 0.99 4.03
C LYS A 221 -21.26 -0.10 3.67
N THR A 222 -21.36 -1.26 4.31
CA THR A 222 -20.48 -2.42 4.07
C THR A 222 -20.65 -2.96 2.65
N GLU A 223 -21.86 -2.94 2.10
CA GLU A 223 -22.15 -3.40 0.73
C GLU A 223 -21.49 -2.49 -0.31
N VAL A 224 -21.52 -1.16 -0.13
CA VAL A 224 -20.80 -0.22 -1.02
C VAL A 224 -19.30 -0.50 -1.02
N ALA A 225 -18.71 -0.75 0.14
CA ALA A 225 -17.29 -1.09 0.25
C ALA A 225 -16.96 -2.41 -0.48
N ARG A 226 -17.84 -3.42 -0.37
CA ARG A 226 -17.71 -4.70 -1.07
C ARG A 226 -17.80 -4.52 -2.57
N GLN A 227 -18.82 -3.83 -3.05
CA GLN A 227 -19.04 -3.58 -4.47
C GLN A 227 -17.95 -2.70 -5.08
N LEU A 228 -17.41 -1.76 -4.31
CA LEU A 228 -16.22 -0.98 -4.71
C LEU A 228 -15.02 -1.90 -4.94
N ALA A 229 -14.74 -2.81 -4.01
CA ALA A 229 -13.63 -3.75 -4.14
C ALA A 229 -13.83 -4.67 -5.36
N GLU A 230 -15.03 -5.18 -5.59
CA GLU A 230 -15.38 -6.03 -6.75
C GLU A 230 -15.23 -5.25 -8.07
N THR A 231 -15.74 -4.03 -8.15
CA THR A 231 -15.68 -3.18 -9.37
C THR A 231 -14.25 -2.78 -9.70
N LEU A 232 -13.48 -2.41 -8.67
CA LEU A 232 -12.06 -2.17 -8.81
C LEU A 232 -11.26 -3.47 -8.96
N GLY A 233 -11.84 -4.69 -8.66
CA GLY A 233 -11.28 -6.04 -8.67
C GLY A 233 -10.09 -6.20 -7.74
N ILE A 234 -10.07 -5.49 -6.65
CA ILE A 234 -9.12 -5.61 -5.56
C ILE A 234 -9.77 -6.32 -4.38
N LYS A 235 -8.96 -6.86 -3.47
CA LYS A 235 -9.48 -7.60 -2.31
C LYS A 235 -10.12 -6.66 -1.30
N LEU A 236 -11.27 -7.07 -0.74
CA LEU A 236 -11.82 -6.47 0.46
C LEU A 236 -11.23 -7.14 1.69
N MET A 237 -10.63 -6.36 2.58
CA MET A 237 -10.22 -6.77 3.92
C MET A 237 -11.14 -6.08 4.92
N ARG A 238 -11.88 -6.86 5.70
CA ARG A 238 -12.84 -6.35 6.69
C ARG A 238 -12.39 -6.71 8.09
N PHE A 239 -12.37 -5.71 8.97
CA PHE A 239 -12.16 -5.85 10.39
C PHE A 239 -13.33 -5.20 11.14
N ASP A 240 -13.98 -5.95 12.01
CA ASP A 240 -15.04 -5.45 12.88
C ASP A 240 -14.42 -4.87 14.15
N MET A 241 -14.59 -3.58 14.36
CA MET A 241 -13.95 -2.88 15.46
C MET A 241 -14.56 -3.22 16.82
N SER A 242 -15.71 -3.87 16.84
CA SER A 242 -16.28 -4.42 18.08
C SER A 242 -15.40 -5.51 18.73
N GLU A 243 -14.55 -6.18 17.95
CA GLU A 243 -13.56 -7.14 18.45
C GLU A 243 -12.31 -6.48 19.04
N TYR A 244 -12.12 -5.17 18.82
CA TYR A 244 -10.92 -4.40 19.17
C TYR A 244 -11.21 -3.26 20.14
N MET A 245 -12.16 -3.48 21.07
CA MET A 245 -12.52 -2.51 22.10
C MET A 245 -11.47 -2.39 23.21
N GLU A 246 -10.70 -3.44 23.44
CA GLU A 246 -9.73 -3.47 24.53
C GLU A 246 -8.29 -3.30 23.99
N ARG A 247 -7.42 -2.69 24.81
CA ARG A 247 -6.04 -2.40 24.43
C ARG A 247 -5.25 -3.63 23.98
N HIS A 248 -5.45 -4.76 24.65
CA HIS A 248 -4.75 -6.00 24.30
C HIS A 248 -5.20 -6.58 22.94
N THR A 249 -6.45 -6.32 22.53
CA THR A 249 -6.94 -6.77 21.23
C THR A 249 -6.41 -5.91 20.08
N VAL A 250 -6.14 -4.61 20.32
CA VAL A 250 -5.47 -3.74 19.34
C VAL A 250 -4.06 -4.23 19.03
N SER A 251 -3.34 -4.77 20.04
CA SER A 251 -2.02 -5.37 19.81
C SER A 251 -2.05 -6.55 18.84
N ARG A 252 -3.18 -7.25 18.69
CA ARG A 252 -3.33 -8.32 17.69
C ARG A 252 -3.36 -7.79 16.27
N LEU A 253 -3.76 -6.50 16.06
CA LEU A 253 -3.77 -5.88 14.73
C LEU A 253 -2.36 -5.52 14.25
N ILE A 254 -1.48 -5.07 15.15
CA ILE A 254 -0.15 -4.55 14.83
C ILE A 254 1.00 -5.42 15.36
N GLY A 255 0.68 -6.58 15.95
CA GLY A 255 1.64 -7.46 16.62
C GLY A 255 1.77 -7.15 18.11
N ALA A 256 2.18 -8.17 18.89
CA ALA A 256 2.43 -8.02 20.32
C ALA A 256 3.81 -7.36 20.56
N PRO A 257 3.96 -6.47 21.56
CA PRO A 257 5.26 -5.91 21.93
C PRO A 257 6.24 -7.00 22.40
N PRO A 258 7.56 -6.78 22.30
CA PRO A 258 8.57 -7.68 22.82
C PRO A 258 8.32 -8.04 24.29
N GLY A 259 8.36 -9.33 24.61
CA GLY A 259 8.15 -9.86 25.97
C GLY A 259 6.70 -10.27 26.31
N TYR A 260 5.75 -10.08 25.38
CA TYR A 260 4.39 -10.60 25.55
C TYR A 260 4.20 -11.91 24.79
N VAL A 261 3.24 -12.74 25.27
CA VAL A 261 2.87 -14.00 24.59
C VAL A 261 2.32 -13.68 23.19
N GLY A 262 2.89 -14.33 22.16
CA GLY A 262 2.51 -14.08 20.76
C GLY A 262 3.36 -13.02 20.04
N PHE A 263 4.49 -12.57 20.62
CA PHE A 263 5.43 -11.64 19.98
C PHE A 263 5.92 -12.12 18.60
N ASP A 264 6.13 -13.44 18.42
CA ASP A 264 6.55 -14.00 17.13
C ASP A 264 5.42 -14.03 16.07
N GLN A 265 4.18 -13.71 16.45
CA GLN A 265 3.07 -13.61 15.54
C GLN A 265 2.97 -12.18 15.03
N GLY A 266 2.98 -11.99 13.71
CA GLY A 266 2.74 -10.70 13.07
C GLY A 266 1.36 -10.14 13.42
N GLY A 267 1.14 -8.84 13.15
CA GLY A 267 -0.17 -8.23 13.35
C GLY A 267 -1.16 -8.64 12.26
N LEU A 268 -2.39 -8.95 12.62
CA LEU A 268 -3.41 -9.37 11.65
C LEU A 268 -3.65 -8.34 10.55
N LEU A 269 -3.67 -7.05 10.88
CA LEU A 269 -3.84 -5.97 9.93
C LEU A 269 -2.58 -5.79 9.07
N THR A 270 -1.42 -5.76 9.70
CA THR A 270 -0.15 -5.54 9.02
C THR A 270 0.18 -6.69 8.09
N ASP A 271 -0.05 -7.93 8.50
CA ASP A 271 0.17 -9.12 7.65
C ASP A 271 -0.84 -9.18 6.48
N ALA A 272 -2.11 -8.85 6.72
CA ALA A 272 -3.12 -8.83 5.66
C ALA A 272 -2.77 -7.81 4.57
N VAL A 273 -2.32 -6.61 4.94
CA VAL A 273 -1.91 -5.56 3.99
C VAL A 273 -0.60 -5.92 3.30
N ASP A 274 0.37 -6.50 4.00
CA ASP A 274 1.62 -6.96 3.40
C ASP A 274 1.40 -8.05 2.34
N GLN A 275 0.46 -8.97 2.61
CA GLN A 275 0.09 -10.01 1.65
C GLN A 275 -0.70 -9.48 0.46
N THR A 276 -1.51 -8.44 0.65
CA THR A 276 -2.35 -7.81 -0.39
C THR A 276 -2.27 -6.29 -0.31
N PRO A 277 -1.19 -5.68 -0.82
CA PRO A 277 -0.96 -4.24 -0.69
C PRO A 277 -1.96 -3.37 -1.48
N HIS A 278 -2.68 -3.96 -2.44
CA HIS A 278 -3.74 -3.29 -3.20
C HIS A 278 -5.09 -3.84 -2.75
N ALA A 279 -5.77 -3.13 -1.85
CA ALA A 279 -7.02 -3.60 -1.27
C ALA A 279 -7.92 -2.44 -0.82
N VAL A 280 -9.19 -2.74 -0.63
CA VAL A 280 -10.09 -1.95 0.19
C VAL A 280 -9.99 -2.47 1.62
N LEU A 281 -9.55 -1.64 2.54
CA LEU A 281 -9.54 -1.92 3.97
C LEU A 281 -10.77 -1.29 4.60
N LEU A 282 -11.68 -2.14 5.06
CA LEU A 282 -12.90 -1.74 5.75
C LEU A 282 -12.75 -1.97 7.25
N LEU A 283 -12.81 -0.89 8.02
CA LEU A 283 -12.91 -0.91 9.48
C LEU A 283 -14.35 -0.61 9.85
N ASP A 284 -15.09 -1.66 10.22
CA ASP A 284 -16.53 -1.55 10.49
C ASP A 284 -16.76 -1.14 11.96
N GLU A 285 -17.69 -0.19 12.19
CA GLU A 285 -18.05 0.35 13.50
C GLU A 285 -16.87 0.96 14.28
N ILE A 286 -16.15 1.88 13.63
CA ILE A 286 -14.90 2.48 14.15
C ILE A 286 -15.09 3.15 15.52
N GLU A 287 -16.29 3.60 15.85
CA GLU A 287 -16.63 4.19 17.17
C GLU A 287 -16.48 3.20 18.33
N LYS A 288 -16.46 1.91 18.08
CA LYS A 288 -16.26 0.89 19.10
C LYS A 288 -14.80 0.57 19.40
N ALA A 289 -13.90 1.01 18.51
CA ALA A 289 -12.48 0.75 18.66
C ALA A 289 -11.85 1.41 19.88
N HIS A 290 -10.83 0.76 20.45
CA HIS A 290 -10.01 1.38 21.48
C HIS A 290 -9.32 2.66 20.96
N PRO A 291 -9.16 3.71 21.78
CA PRO A 291 -8.54 4.98 21.37
C PRO A 291 -7.14 4.85 20.75
N ASP A 292 -6.35 3.88 21.19
CA ASP A 292 -5.00 3.64 20.62
C ASP A 292 -5.04 3.32 19.11
N LEU A 293 -6.14 2.75 18.60
CA LEU A 293 -6.29 2.48 17.17
C LEU A 293 -6.34 3.77 16.35
N PHE A 294 -6.94 4.84 16.86
CA PHE A 294 -6.98 6.12 16.16
C PHE A 294 -5.58 6.69 15.93
N ASN A 295 -4.67 6.53 16.90
CA ASN A 295 -3.27 6.96 16.75
C ASN A 295 -2.54 6.17 15.64
N ILE A 296 -2.83 4.86 15.54
CA ILE A 296 -2.31 4.01 14.46
C ILE A 296 -2.84 4.47 13.11
N LEU A 297 -4.14 4.73 13.02
CA LEU A 297 -4.78 5.19 11.79
C LEU A 297 -4.28 6.58 11.36
N LEU A 298 -4.02 7.49 12.30
CA LEU A 298 -3.40 8.78 12.00
C LEU A 298 -2.04 8.61 11.33
N GLN A 299 -1.20 7.70 11.84
CA GLN A 299 0.09 7.39 11.22
C GLN A 299 -0.07 6.83 9.80
N VAL A 300 -1.03 5.91 9.60
CA VAL A 300 -1.34 5.36 8.27
C VAL A 300 -1.80 6.45 7.31
N MET A 301 -2.73 7.31 7.73
CA MET A 301 -3.31 8.37 6.89
C MET A 301 -2.29 9.46 6.52
N ASP A 302 -1.33 9.76 7.41
CA ASP A 302 -0.32 10.80 7.17
C ASP A 302 0.86 10.30 6.34
N HIS A 303 1.34 9.09 6.61
CA HIS A 303 2.60 8.61 6.04
C HIS A 303 2.42 7.42 5.08
N GLY A 304 1.21 6.90 4.93
CA GLY A 304 0.96 5.71 4.10
C GLY A 304 1.75 4.47 4.49
N LYS A 305 2.31 4.45 5.71
CA LYS A 305 3.13 3.36 6.24
C LYS A 305 2.85 3.14 7.71
N LEU A 306 2.94 1.90 8.12
CA LEU A 306 2.81 1.52 9.52
C LEU A 306 3.99 0.61 9.89
N THR A 307 4.67 0.92 10.98
CA THR A 307 5.67 0.02 11.54
C THR A 307 5.00 -0.86 12.59
N ASP A 308 5.06 -2.17 12.40
CA ASP A 308 4.58 -3.12 13.39
C ASP A 308 5.50 -3.17 14.63
N ASN A 309 5.08 -3.88 15.66
CA ASN A 309 5.86 -4.01 16.89
C ASN A 309 7.14 -4.85 16.71
N ASN A 310 7.29 -5.58 15.59
CA ASN A 310 8.50 -6.31 15.21
C ASN A 310 9.47 -5.44 14.39
N GLY A 311 9.14 -4.17 14.15
CA GLY A 311 9.95 -3.26 13.36
C GLY A 311 9.78 -3.40 11.84
N LYS A 312 8.84 -4.22 11.38
CA LYS A 312 8.50 -4.37 9.96
C LYS A 312 7.67 -3.16 9.50
N ILE A 313 8.09 -2.52 8.42
CA ILE A 313 7.36 -1.42 7.80
C ILE A 313 6.42 -1.98 6.75
N VAL A 314 5.13 -1.74 6.91
CA VAL A 314 4.07 -2.15 5.98
C VAL A 314 3.55 -0.95 5.22
N ASP A 315 3.37 -1.10 3.91
CA ASP A 315 2.99 -0.02 2.99
C ASP A 315 1.48 0.00 2.75
N PHE A 316 0.83 1.10 3.09
CA PHE A 316 -0.61 1.35 2.91
C PHE A 316 -0.91 2.31 1.75
N ARG A 317 0.08 2.78 0.98
CA ARG A 317 -0.11 3.80 -0.06
C ARG A 317 -1.06 3.38 -1.17
N ASN A 318 -1.20 2.08 -1.42
CA ASN A 318 -2.12 1.54 -2.41
C ASN A 318 -3.44 1.02 -1.81
N VAL A 319 -3.68 1.27 -0.53
CA VAL A 319 -4.90 0.87 0.18
C VAL A 319 -5.95 1.98 0.07
N ILE A 320 -7.21 1.59 -0.12
CA ILE A 320 -8.37 2.45 0.06
C ILE A 320 -8.91 2.16 1.46
N LEU A 321 -8.74 3.10 2.39
CA LEU A 321 -9.22 2.98 3.76
C LEU A 321 -10.67 3.47 3.85
N ILE A 322 -11.57 2.60 4.26
CA ILE A 322 -12.97 2.90 4.52
C ILE A 322 -13.27 2.57 5.98
N MET A 323 -13.81 3.52 6.70
CA MET A 323 -14.28 3.36 8.06
C MET A 323 -15.77 3.56 8.08
N THR A 324 -16.53 2.74 8.81
CA THR A 324 -17.97 2.96 9.00
C THR A 324 -18.27 3.39 10.41
N THR A 325 -19.27 4.24 10.57
CA THR A 325 -19.80 4.65 11.87
C THR A 325 -21.31 4.73 11.86
N ASN A 326 -21.90 4.45 13.02
CA ASN A 326 -23.33 4.65 13.27
C ASN A 326 -23.57 5.96 14.07
N ALA A 327 -22.53 6.78 14.27
CA ALA A 327 -22.64 8.10 14.89
C ALA A 327 -23.64 8.97 14.12
N GLY A 328 -24.43 9.75 14.84
CA GLY A 328 -25.52 10.56 14.26
C GLY A 328 -26.86 9.82 14.17
N ALA A 329 -26.88 8.55 13.81
CA ALA A 329 -28.12 7.78 13.72
C ALA A 329 -28.84 7.60 15.08
N GLN A 330 -28.08 7.50 16.18
CA GLN A 330 -28.63 7.40 17.53
C GLN A 330 -29.20 8.74 18.03
N GLU A 331 -28.62 9.86 17.62
CA GLU A 331 -29.14 11.19 17.98
C GLU A 331 -30.39 11.53 17.18
N LEU A 332 -30.45 11.19 15.90
CA LEU A 332 -31.67 11.31 15.08
C LEU A 332 -32.84 10.50 15.66
N SER A 333 -32.60 9.33 16.24
CA SER A 333 -33.62 8.52 16.88
C SER A 333 -34.07 9.08 18.23
N LYS A 334 -33.21 9.80 18.96
CA LYS A 334 -33.52 10.46 20.24
C LYS A 334 -34.28 11.77 20.06
N SER A 335 -34.06 12.49 18.95
CA SER A 335 -34.75 13.74 18.63
C SER A 335 -36.21 13.54 18.16
N ALA A 336 -36.66 12.31 17.98
CA ALA A 336 -38.01 11.99 17.49
C ALA A 336 -39.12 12.16 18.56
N ILE A 337 -38.81 12.62 19.78
CA ILE A 337 -39.79 12.94 20.85
C ILE A 337 -40.05 14.44 20.85
N GLY A 338 -40.64 14.94 19.74
CA GLY A 338 -41.06 16.35 19.63
C GLY A 338 -41.80 16.64 18.32
N PHE A 339 -42.78 17.54 18.36
CA PHE A 339 -43.77 17.82 17.29
C PHE A 339 -43.21 18.57 16.06
N ASN A 340 -41.90 18.82 15.94
CA ASN A 340 -41.29 19.47 14.76
C ASN A 340 -40.31 18.53 14.07
N ARG A 341 -40.74 17.91 12.96
CA ARG A 341 -39.90 17.20 12.00
C ARG A 341 -39.15 18.19 11.08
N THR A 342 -38.16 18.87 11.58
CA THR A 342 -37.14 19.44 10.72
C THR A 342 -35.98 18.45 10.66
N HIS A 343 -35.74 17.86 9.50
CA HIS A 343 -34.51 17.13 9.20
C HIS A 343 -33.35 18.12 9.43
N ASN A 344 -32.69 18.03 10.56
CA ASN A 344 -31.43 18.76 10.79
C ASN A 344 -30.34 18.05 10.02
N GLU A 345 -30.09 18.51 8.79
CA GLU A 345 -28.97 18.05 7.96
C GLU A 345 -27.60 18.24 8.62
N GLY A 346 -27.53 18.93 9.78
CA GLY A 346 -26.30 19.16 10.55
C GLY A 346 -26.09 18.23 11.75
N ALA A 347 -27.12 17.47 12.18
CA ALA A 347 -27.00 16.65 13.41
C ALA A 347 -26.00 15.49 13.26
N ASP A 348 -25.87 14.94 12.05
CA ASP A 348 -24.88 13.89 11.74
C ASP A 348 -23.45 14.44 11.83
N ILE A 349 -23.24 15.66 11.37
CA ILE A 349 -21.92 16.32 11.39
C ILE A 349 -21.53 16.64 12.84
N GLU A 350 -22.45 17.18 13.65
CA GLU A 350 -22.18 17.45 15.08
C GLU A 350 -21.85 16.19 15.87
N ALA A 351 -22.51 15.07 15.59
CA ALA A 351 -22.22 13.79 16.25
C ALA A 351 -20.82 13.28 15.88
N ILE A 352 -20.44 13.41 14.62
CA ILE A 352 -19.09 13.07 14.13
C ILE A 352 -18.05 14.00 14.78
N GLU A 353 -18.35 15.30 14.91
CA GLU A 353 -17.47 16.28 15.54
C GLU A 353 -17.21 16.03 17.02
N LYS A 354 -18.22 15.55 17.73
CA LYS A 354 -18.10 15.17 19.15
C LYS A 354 -17.30 13.87 19.34
N MET A 355 -17.40 12.95 18.38
CA MET A 355 -16.81 11.63 18.49
C MET A 355 -15.35 11.58 18.01
N PHE A 356 -15.04 12.27 16.92
CA PHE A 356 -13.71 12.25 16.31
C PHE A 356 -12.99 13.57 16.49
N THR A 357 -11.73 13.50 16.90
CA THR A 357 -10.89 14.70 17.08
C THR A 357 -10.77 15.48 15.77
N PRO A 358 -10.59 16.81 15.81
CA PRO A 358 -10.34 17.61 14.60
C PRO A 358 -9.15 17.10 13.79
N GLU A 359 -8.12 16.60 14.50
CA GLU A 359 -6.94 16.03 13.88
C GLU A 359 -7.28 14.82 13.00
N PHE A 360 -8.10 13.90 13.49
CA PHE A 360 -8.54 12.74 12.74
C PHE A 360 -9.41 13.12 11.53
N ARG A 361 -10.37 14.03 11.74
CA ARG A 361 -11.27 14.49 10.67
C ARG A 361 -10.55 15.18 9.52
N ASN A 362 -9.51 15.96 9.81
CA ASN A 362 -8.71 16.67 8.79
C ASN A 362 -7.89 15.74 7.90
N ARG A 363 -7.77 14.46 8.25
CA ARG A 363 -7.04 13.45 7.46
C ARG A 363 -7.96 12.59 6.60
N LEU A 364 -9.28 12.77 6.77
CA LEU A 364 -10.27 12.14 5.89
C LEU A 364 -10.36 12.90 4.56
N ASP A 365 -10.39 12.16 3.48
CA ASP A 365 -10.61 12.75 2.15
C ASP A 365 -12.09 13.10 1.93
N ALA A 366 -12.99 12.29 2.48
CA ALA A 366 -14.40 12.61 2.51
C ALA A 366 -15.14 11.89 3.65
N ILE A 367 -16.14 12.57 4.19
CA ILE A 367 -17.17 11.99 5.06
C ILE A 367 -18.41 11.81 4.16
N ILE A 368 -18.89 10.57 4.05
CA ILE A 368 -19.94 10.19 3.12
C ILE A 368 -21.17 9.74 3.92
N PRO A 369 -22.22 10.58 3.96
CA PRO A 369 -23.44 10.25 4.69
C PRO A 369 -24.31 9.26 3.90
N PHE A 370 -24.83 8.24 4.59
CA PHE A 370 -25.77 7.25 4.10
C PHE A 370 -27.16 7.52 4.68
N ALA A 371 -28.12 7.74 3.81
CA ALA A 371 -29.50 7.99 4.21
C ALA A 371 -30.25 6.69 4.61
N PRO A 372 -31.27 6.78 5.49
CA PRO A 372 -32.16 5.67 5.73
C PRO A 372 -32.87 5.21 4.45
N LEU A 373 -33.04 3.90 4.29
CA LEU A 373 -33.66 3.33 3.09
C LEU A 373 -35.19 3.47 3.16
N GLY A 374 -35.79 3.98 2.08
CA GLY A 374 -37.26 3.99 1.90
C GLY A 374 -37.82 2.59 1.66
N LYS A 375 -39.11 2.40 1.92
CA LYS A 375 -39.81 1.09 1.77
C LYS A 375 -39.64 0.49 0.38
N ASP A 376 -39.69 1.31 -0.67
CA ASP A 376 -39.58 0.85 -2.06
C ASP A 376 -38.17 0.33 -2.36
N VAL A 377 -37.15 1.00 -1.83
CA VAL A 377 -35.75 0.55 -1.96
C VAL A 377 -35.53 -0.77 -1.21
N ILE A 378 -36.13 -0.92 -0.01
CA ILE A 378 -36.03 -2.16 0.76
C ILE A 378 -36.60 -3.34 -0.05
N ARG A 379 -37.74 -3.15 -0.77
CA ARG A 379 -38.28 -4.18 -1.66
C ARG A 379 -37.29 -4.59 -2.74
N LEU A 380 -36.66 -3.63 -3.42
CA LEU A 380 -35.65 -3.93 -4.44
C LEU A 380 -34.43 -4.68 -3.87
N VAL A 381 -34.03 -4.36 -2.65
CA VAL A 381 -32.96 -5.08 -1.95
C VAL A 381 -33.34 -6.51 -1.64
N VAL A 382 -34.60 -6.74 -1.16
CA VAL A 382 -35.11 -8.09 -0.88
C VAL A 382 -35.22 -8.90 -2.17
N ASP A 383 -35.75 -8.32 -3.25
CA ASP A 383 -35.85 -8.99 -4.55
C ASP A 383 -34.48 -9.42 -5.07
N LYS A 384 -33.45 -8.54 -4.92
CA LYS A 384 -32.06 -8.87 -5.26
C LYS A 384 -31.55 -10.09 -4.48
N PHE A 385 -31.79 -10.16 -3.16
CA PHE A 385 -31.37 -11.30 -2.33
C PHE A 385 -32.08 -12.61 -2.63
N ILE A 386 -33.34 -12.54 -3.09
CA ILE A 386 -34.08 -13.73 -3.50
C ILE A 386 -33.54 -14.29 -4.83
N MET A 387 -33.00 -13.43 -5.70
CA MET A 387 -32.45 -13.83 -7.00
C MET A 387 -31.03 -14.34 -6.95
N GLN A 388 -30.29 -14.08 -5.86
CA GLN A 388 -28.94 -14.61 -5.60
C GLN A 388 -28.99 -15.99 -4.93
#